data_db724518eed4dd72639c907fca5d59c8
#
_entry.id   db724518eed4dd72639c907fca5d59c8
#
_cell.length_a   1.000
_cell.length_b   1.000
_cell.length_c   1.000
_cell.angle_alpha   90.00
_cell.angle_beta   90.00
_cell.angle_gamma   90.00
#
_symmetry.space_group_name_H-M   'P 1'
#
loop_
_entity.id
_entity.type
_entity.pdbx_description
1 polymer ?
#
loop_
_entity_poly.entity_id
_entity_poly.type
_entity_poly.pdbx_seq_one_letter_code
_entity_poly.pdbx_strand_id
1 'polypeptide(L)'
;MTTQSPELLHVVCIAGARPNFPKLKPVIDGLEAAGARTTFVHTGQHYDDAMSEIFLTDLGIRQPDFSLGVGSGTHAQQTARIMTSFEELIEKIRPDVAVVVGD
;
A
#
# COMPACT_ATOMS: atom_id res chain seq x y z
N MET A 1 24.56 16.47 -11.10
CA MET A 1 24.24 16.01 -10.61
C MET A 1 23.97 15.40 -9.78
N THR A 2 24.16 15.94 -9.10
CA THR A 2 24.03 15.05 -8.43
C THR A 2 23.09 14.32 -8.71
N THR A 3 23.19 13.69 -9.04
CA THR A 3 22.29 12.85 -9.46
C THR A 3 21.61 12.13 -8.41
N GLN A 4 20.33 12.13 -8.43
CA GLN A 4 19.55 11.38 -7.51
C GLN A 4 19.75 9.93 -7.78
N SER A 5 20.02 9.16 -6.78
CA SER A 5 20.07 7.72 -6.91
C SER A 5 18.67 7.16 -6.95
N PRO A 6 18.39 6.11 -7.73
CA PRO A 6 17.05 5.50 -7.76
C PRO A 6 16.59 5.01 -6.40
N GLU A 7 17.51 4.63 -5.52
CA GLU A 7 17.11 4.15 -4.20
C GLU A 7 16.50 5.25 -3.35
N LEU A 8 16.65 6.52 -3.76
CA LEU A 8 16.02 7.62 -3.05
C LEU A 8 14.58 7.86 -3.49
N LEU A 9 14.16 7.23 -4.57
CA LEU A 9 12.77 7.33 -5.01
C LEU A 9 11.91 6.55 -4.04
N HIS A 10 10.88 7.19 -3.50
CA HIS A 10 9.98 6.57 -2.55
C HIS A 10 8.61 6.42 -3.18
N VAL A 11 8.16 5.18 -3.31
CA VAL A 11 6.88 4.85 -3.95
C VAL A 11 5.95 4.25 -2.92
N VAL A 12 4.76 4.82 -2.75
CA VAL A 12 3.75 4.21 -1.92
C VAL A 12 2.86 3.35 -2.81
N CYS A 13 2.71 2.07 -2.43
CA CYS A 13 1.96 1.09 -3.21
C CYS A 13 0.70 0.72 -2.43
N ILE A 14 -0.45 0.92 -3.03
CA ILE A 14 -1.74 0.84 -2.33
C ILE A 14 -2.61 -0.24 -2.94
N ALA A 15 -3.16 -1.10 -2.10
CA ALA A 15 -4.11 -2.11 -2.52
C ALA A 15 -5.16 -2.30 -1.44
N GLY A 16 -6.40 -2.56 -1.83
CA GLY A 16 -7.49 -2.64 -0.87
C GLY A 16 -8.27 -3.94 -0.89
N ALA A 17 -8.10 -4.76 -1.90
CA ALA A 17 -8.88 -5.98 -2.04
C ALA A 17 -7.98 -7.14 -2.41
N ARG A 18 -8.43 -8.35 -2.08
CA ARG A 18 -7.62 -9.56 -2.33
C ARG A 18 -7.16 -9.69 -3.78
N PRO A 19 -8.02 -9.44 -4.79
CA PRO A 19 -7.54 -9.59 -6.17
C PRO A 19 -6.43 -8.65 -6.56
N ASN A 20 -6.24 -7.57 -5.81
CA ASN A 20 -5.22 -6.58 -6.12
C ASN A 20 -3.83 -7.00 -5.68
N PHE A 21 -3.73 -7.84 -4.64
CA PHE A 21 -2.42 -8.19 -4.08
C PHE A 21 -1.53 -8.95 -5.06
N PRO A 22 -2.05 -9.95 -5.81
CA PRO A 22 -1.21 -10.61 -6.80
C PRO A 22 -0.71 -9.67 -7.88
N LYS A 23 -1.49 -8.63 -8.20
CA LYS A 23 -1.07 -7.63 -9.18
C LYS A 23 0.01 -6.72 -8.62
N LEU A 24 -0.05 -6.47 -7.32
CA LEU A 24 0.89 -5.56 -6.68
C LEU A 24 2.27 -6.18 -6.48
N LYS A 25 2.34 -7.49 -6.28
CA LYS A 25 3.60 -8.15 -5.99
C LYS A 25 4.68 -7.87 -7.05
N PRO A 26 4.42 -8.09 -8.35
CA PRO A 26 5.46 -7.81 -9.35
C PRO A 26 5.83 -6.34 -9.41
N VAL A 27 4.88 -5.45 -9.08
CA VAL A 27 5.18 -4.02 -9.07
C VAL A 27 6.16 -3.69 -7.95
N ILE A 28 5.91 -4.19 -6.74
CA ILE A 28 6.80 -3.96 -5.62
C ILE A 28 8.18 -4.56 -5.91
N ASP A 29 8.19 -5.80 -6.38
CA ASP A 29 9.46 -6.49 -6.66
C ASP A 29 10.25 -5.74 -7.72
N GLY A 30 9.58 -5.28 -8.76
CA GLY A 30 10.26 -4.54 -9.83
C GLY A 30 10.80 -3.21 -9.36
N LEU A 31 10.04 -2.50 -8.53
CA LEU A 31 10.49 -1.22 -8.01
C LEU A 31 11.69 -1.39 -7.09
N GLU A 32 11.65 -2.39 -6.23
CA GLU A 32 12.76 -2.63 -5.30
C GLU A 32 14.01 -3.11 -6.05
N ALA A 33 13.81 -3.92 -7.08
CA ALA A 33 14.93 -4.35 -7.91
C ALA A 33 15.57 -3.18 -8.65
N ALA A 34 14.79 -2.14 -8.93
CA ALA A 34 15.30 -0.94 -9.58
C ALA A 34 15.92 0.06 -8.58
N GLY A 35 15.89 -0.25 -7.29
CA GLY A 35 16.49 0.59 -6.27
C GLY A 35 15.53 1.54 -5.59
N ALA A 36 14.25 1.48 -5.88
CA ALA A 36 13.28 2.34 -5.23
C ALA A 36 12.94 1.83 -3.85
N ARG A 37 12.57 2.74 -2.96
CA ARG A 37 12.06 2.40 -1.65
C ARG A 37 10.55 2.33 -1.75
N THR A 38 9.93 1.28 -1.22
CA THR A 38 8.49 1.10 -1.30
C THR A 38 7.86 1.10 0.08
N THR A 39 6.67 1.68 0.16
CA THR A 39 5.81 1.57 1.34
C THR A 39 4.52 0.92 0.88
N PHE A 40 4.14 -0.18 1.52
CA PHE A 40 2.97 -0.96 1.14
C PHE A 40 1.82 -0.57 2.07
N VAL A 41 0.71 -0.11 1.49
CA VAL A 41 -0.46 0.36 2.25
C VAL A 41 -1.68 -0.48 1.89
N HIS A 42 -2.34 -0.98 2.91
CA HIS A 42 -3.56 -1.76 2.77
C HIS A 42 -4.75 -0.90 3.19
N THR A 43 -5.75 -0.77 2.32
CA THR A 43 -6.94 0.03 2.61
C THR A 43 -8.18 -0.80 2.83
N GLY A 44 -8.05 -2.12 2.92
CA GLY A 44 -9.17 -3.02 3.12
C GLY A 44 -9.73 -2.98 4.52
N GLN A 45 -10.78 -3.75 4.75
CA GLN A 45 -11.46 -3.78 6.02
C GLN A 45 -10.58 -4.37 7.11
N HIS A 46 -10.66 -3.79 8.29
CA HIS A 46 -9.85 -4.21 9.42
C HIS A 46 -10.06 -5.67 9.79
N TYR A 47 -11.30 -6.13 9.74
CA TYR A 47 -11.62 -7.50 10.14
C TYR A 47 -11.11 -8.55 9.16
N ASP A 48 -10.60 -8.12 8.01
CA ASP A 48 -10.01 -9.04 7.04
C ASP A 48 -8.52 -9.27 7.29
N ASP A 49 -7.95 -8.59 8.27
CA ASP A 49 -6.51 -8.61 8.49
C ASP A 49 -5.92 -10.01 8.64
N ALA A 50 -6.58 -10.86 9.41
CA ALA A 50 -6.05 -12.21 9.64
C ALA A 50 -6.00 -13.02 8.34
N MET A 51 -7.05 -12.91 7.53
CA MET A 51 -7.08 -13.60 6.25
C MET A 51 -6.07 -13.02 5.29
N SER A 52 -5.94 -11.69 5.31
CA SER A 52 -4.98 -11.02 4.45
C SER A 52 -3.56 -11.43 4.79
N GLU A 53 -3.27 -11.60 6.06
CA GLU A 53 -1.94 -12.00 6.50
C GLU A 53 -1.55 -13.36 5.93
N ILE A 54 -2.45 -14.34 6.05
CA ILE A 54 -2.21 -15.68 5.51
C ILE A 54 -2.08 -15.62 4.00
N PHE A 55 -2.98 -14.88 3.36
CA PHE A 55 -3.01 -14.76 1.91
C PHE A 55 -1.71 -14.14 1.38
N LEU A 56 -1.24 -13.09 2.02
CA LEU A 56 -0.01 -12.43 1.61
C LEU A 56 1.20 -13.33 1.81
N THR A 57 1.23 -14.07 2.91
CA THR A 57 2.30 -15.02 3.17
C THR A 57 2.36 -16.07 2.06
N ASP A 58 1.19 -16.59 1.66
CA ASP A 58 1.12 -17.60 0.60
C ASP A 58 1.61 -17.04 -0.73
N LEU A 59 1.37 -15.76 -0.99
CA LEU A 59 1.83 -15.13 -2.22
C LEU A 59 3.30 -14.71 -2.17
N GLY A 60 3.91 -14.79 -0.99
CA GLY A 60 5.29 -14.32 -0.84
C GLY A 60 5.39 -12.81 -0.79
N ILE A 61 4.32 -12.12 -0.42
CA ILE A 61 4.32 -10.66 -0.27
C ILE A 61 4.49 -10.34 1.21
N ARG A 62 5.27 -9.31 1.49
CA ARG A 62 5.45 -8.89 2.88
C ARG A 62 4.16 -8.28 3.42
N GLN A 63 4.05 -8.21 4.74
CA GLN A 63 2.91 -7.59 5.38
C GLN A 63 2.87 -6.09 5.09
N PRO A 64 1.68 -5.47 5.06
CA PRO A 64 1.59 -4.03 4.81
C PRO A 64 2.32 -3.24 5.89
N ASP A 65 2.92 -2.15 5.46
CA ASP A 65 3.54 -1.22 6.40
C ASP A 65 2.47 -0.42 7.15
N PHE A 66 1.34 -0.16 6.50
CA PHE A 66 0.23 0.57 7.09
C PHE A 66 -1.10 -0.02 6.64
N SER A 67 -2.07 -0.01 7.53
CA SER A 67 -3.44 -0.42 7.22
C SER A 67 -4.37 0.72 7.55
N LEU A 68 -5.12 1.20 6.56
CA LEU A 68 -5.97 2.36 6.71
C LEU A 68 -7.46 2.03 6.84
N GLY A 69 -7.87 0.83 6.43
CA GLY A 69 -9.26 0.44 6.44
C GLY A 69 -9.69 -0.07 7.80
N VAL A 70 -10.01 0.82 8.70
CA VAL A 70 -10.38 0.45 10.05
C VAL A 70 -11.82 0.83 10.34
N GLY A 71 -12.45 0.07 11.21
CA GLY A 71 -13.80 0.37 11.67
C GLY A 71 -14.87 -0.07 10.70
N SER A 72 -16.11 0.16 11.08
CA SER A 72 -17.27 -0.18 10.26
C SER A 72 -17.99 1.11 9.91
N GLY A 73 -19.02 0.97 9.08
CA GLY A 73 -19.82 2.12 8.68
C GLY A 73 -20.24 2.01 7.24
N THR A 74 -20.85 3.05 6.72
CA THR A 74 -21.27 3.10 5.33
C THR A 74 -20.04 3.21 4.44
N HIS A 75 -20.25 2.97 3.15
CA HIS A 75 -19.16 3.15 2.18
C HIS A 75 -18.61 4.56 2.22
N ALA A 76 -19.50 5.55 2.36
CA ALA A 76 -19.05 6.93 2.43
C ALA A 76 -18.20 7.19 3.65
N GLN A 77 -18.60 6.64 4.80
CA GLN A 77 -17.84 6.82 6.04
C GLN A 77 -16.50 6.14 5.97
N GLN A 78 -16.45 4.93 5.40
CA GLN A 78 -15.19 4.21 5.26
C GLN A 78 -14.27 4.92 4.30
N THR A 79 -14.80 5.39 3.19
CA THR A 79 -14.01 6.13 2.21
C THR A 79 -13.45 7.40 2.81
N ALA A 80 -14.26 8.11 3.59
CA ALA A 80 -13.81 9.34 4.23
C ALA A 80 -12.67 9.06 5.21
N ARG A 81 -12.77 7.99 5.98
CA ARG A 81 -11.71 7.63 6.93
C ARG A 81 -10.42 7.25 6.22
N ILE A 82 -10.53 6.51 5.12
CA ILE A 82 -9.36 6.13 4.33
C ILE A 82 -8.71 7.37 3.75
N MET A 83 -9.50 8.28 3.21
CA MET A 83 -8.96 9.50 2.62
C MET A 83 -8.23 10.34 3.66
N THR A 84 -8.83 10.51 4.84
CA THR A 84 -8.22 11.28 5.91
C THR A 84 -6.93 10.62 6.39
N SER A 85 -6.97 9.31 6.61
CA SER A 85 -5.81 8.58 7.08
C SER A 85 -4.70 8.59 6.05
N PHE A 86 -5.05 8.48 4.78
CA PHE A 86 -4.07 8.49 3.70
C PHE A 86 -3.42 9.86 3.58
N GLU A 87 -4.20 10.93 3.73
CA GLU A 87 -3.65 12.27 3.70
C GLU A 87 -2.61 12.45 4.80
N GLU A 88 -2.95 12.01 6.01
CA GLU A 88 -2.02 12.09 7.15
C GLU A 88 -0.76 11.27 6.88
N LEU A 89 -0.94 10.10 6.30
CA LEU A 89 0.20 9.23 6.01
C LEU A 89 1.12 9.86 4.98
N ILE A 90 0.56 10.43 3.92
CA ILE A 90 1.35 11.07 2.88
C ILE A 90 2.15 12.24 3.43
N GLU A 91 1.56 13.01 4.33
CA GLU A 91 2.27 14.12 4.96
C GLU A 91 3.43 13.63 5.81
N LYS A 92 3.28 12.44 6.38
CA LYS A 92 4.31 11.87 7.24
C LYS A 92 5.46 11.24 6.43
N ILE A 93 5.12 10.45 5.42
CA ILE A 93 6.15 9.70 4.68
C ILE A 93 6.64 10.39 3.42
N ARG A 94 5.87 11.33 2.89
CA ARG A 94 6.23 12.16 1.74
C ARG A 94 6.76 11.35 0.56
N PRO A 95 5.93 10.48 -0.02
CA PRO A 95 6.38 9.68 -1.15
C PRO A 95 6.49 10.52 -2.41
N ASP A 96 7.31 10.06 -3.34
CA ASP A 96 7.45 10.73 -4.62
C ASP A 96 6.35 10.32 -5.59
N VAL A 97 5.89 9.07 -5.48
CA VAL A 97 4.92 8.50 -6.42
C VAL A 97 3.97 7.60 -5.64
N ALA A 98 2.71 7.59 -6.04
CA ALA A 98 1.73 6.65 -5.51
C ALA A 98 1.28 5.72 -6.62
N VAL A 99 1.31 4.41 -6.37
CA VAL A 99 0.82 3.39 -7.28
C VAL A 99 -0.39 2.74 -6.67
N VAL A 100 -1.49 2.79 -7.37
CA VAL A 100 -2.75 2.21 -6.89
C VAL A 100 -3.13 1.07 -7.81
N VAL A 101 -3.41 -0.09 -7.24
CA VAL A 101 -3.84 -1.25 -8.00
C VAL A 101 -5.31 -1.49 -7.71
N GLY A 102 -6.09 -1.60 -8.76
CA GLY A 102 -7.51 -1.82 -8.63
C GLY A 102 -8.05 -2.62 -9.79
N ASP A 103 -9.33 -2.85 -9.77
CA ASP A 103 -9.99 -3.56 -10.87
C ASP A 103 -10.39 -2.63 -11.97
#